data_c18bc0821a719f3ecb354a4c52f34b5a
#
_entry.id   c18bc0821a719f3ecb354a4c52f34b5a
#
_cell.length_a   1.000
_cell.length_b   1.000
_cell.length_c   1.000
_cell.angle_alpha   90.00
_cell.angle_beta   90.00
_cell.angle_gamma   90.00
#
_symmetry.space_group_name_H-M   'P 1'
#
loop_
_entity.id
_entity.type
_entity.pdbx_description
1 polymer ?
#
loop_
_entity_poly.entity_id
_entity_poly.type
_entity_poly.pdbx_seq_one_letter_code
_entity_poly.pdbx_strand_id
1 'polypeptide(L)'
;FDTEVVVPTTPFPKMRLADIYKELEERYGYHVDDSEKNDLTTEAERLTYKLAMDKFNSEFLFVIDFPAEKRAFYHMRDENGILQGYDLIWRGVEITTGAQREHRYEEIVKNAKEKGLGEDVKFYLDFFKHGCPPHGGFAIGVDRLTMLLLGIPSVKEAQFLFRGPNRLKP
;
A
#
# COMPACT_ATOMS: atom_id res chain seq x y z
N PHE A 1 22.85 -7.33 -16.09
CA PHE A 1 22.64 -6.60 -14.84
C PHE A 1 23.53 -7.20 -13.75
N ASP A 2 24.44 -6.43 -13.20
CA ASP A 2 25.30 -6.82 -12.07
C ASP A 2 24.54 -6.60 -10.76
N THR A 3 23.59 -7.48 -10.48
CA THR A 3 22.71 -7.38 -9.30
C THR A 3 22.68 -8.71 -8.56
N GLU A 4 22.97 -8.67 -7.28
CA GLU A 4 22.77 -9.81 -6.39
C GLU A 4 21.37 -9.77 -5.79
N VAL A 5 20.63 -10.86 -5.94
CA VAL A 5 19.30 -11.03 -5.33
C VAL A 5 19.46 -11.81 -4.05
N VAL A 6 19.27 -11.13 -2.93
CA VAL A 6 19.27 -11.77 -1.60
C VAL A 6 17.89 -12.34 -1.31
N VAL A 7 17.82 -13.63 -1.00
CA VAL A 7 16.56 -14.27 -0.55
C VAL A 7 16.21 -13.76 0.84
N PRO A 8 15.08 -13.08 1.02
CA PRO A 8 14.75 -12.47 2.29
C PRO A 8 14.32 -13.52 3.34
N THR A 9 14.58 -13.20 4.62
CA THR A 9 14.09 -14.02 5.74
C THR A 9 12.63 -13.66 6.04
N THR A 10 11.79 -14.66 6.22
CA THR A 10 10.39 -14.51 6.61
C THR A 10 10.17 -14.99 8.06
N PRO A 11 9.13 -14.46 8.78
CA PRO A 11 8.15 -13.46 8.34
C PRO A 11 8.74 -12.05 8.27
N PHE A 12 8.25 -11.24 7.34
CA PHE A 12 8.63 -9.83 7.27
C PHE A 12 8.09 -9.05 8.48
N PRO A 13 8.86 -8.05 8.97
CA PRO A 13 8.39 -7.17 10.02
C PRO A 13 7.16 -6.36 9.56
N LYS A 14 6.36 -5.93 10.53
CA LYS A 14 5.20 -5.08 10.30
C LYS A 14 5.15 -3.93 11.30
N MET A 15 4.73 -2.76 10.87
CA MET A 15 4.52 -1.58 11.71
C MET A 15 3.22 -0.86 11.30
N ARG A 16 2.58 -0.22 12.29
CA ARG A 16 1.45 0.66 12.04
C ARG A 16 1.92 1.96 11.42
N LEU A 17 1.13 2.54 10.52
CA LEU A 17 1.46 3.82 9.88
C LEU A 17 1.78 4.92 10.90
N ALA A 18 0.96 5.04 11.95
CA ALA A 18 1.16 6.04 13.00
C ALA A 18 2.49 5.85 13.76
N ASP A 19 2.87 4.60 14.06
CA ASP A 19 4.11 4.27 14.74
C ASP A 19 5.33 4.55 13.84
N ILE A 20 5.19 4.34 12.52
CA ILE A 20 6.22 4.70 11.56
C ILE A 20 6.47 6.21 11.60
N TYR A 21 5.46 7.05 11.46
CA TYR A 21 5.65 8.50 11.47
C TYR A 21 6.25 9.00 12.77
N LYS A 22 5.83 8.45 13.91
CA LYS A 22 6.45 8.76 15.19
C LYS A 22 7.96 8.43 15.22
N GLU A 23 8.35 7.22 14.76
CA GLU A 23 9.76 6.84 14.72
C GLU A 23 10.57 7.63 13.70
N LEU A 24 9.96 8.02 12.57
CA LEU A 24 10.62 8.87 11.56
C LEU A 24 10.92 10.28 12.13
N GLU A 25 9.99 10.83 12.90
CA GLU A 25 10.19 12.10 13.58
C GLU A 25 11.28 12.01 14.66
N GLU A 26 11.17 11.01 15.56
CA GLU A 26 12.10 10.84 16.68
C GLU A 26 13.53 10.53 16.24
N ARG A 27 13.71 9.69 15.22
CA ARG A 27 15.03 9.21 14.78
C ARG A 27 15.68 10.05 13.70
N TYR A 28 14.88 10.60 12.80
CA TYR A 28 15.40 11.25 11.58
C TYR A 28 14.94 12.70 11.45
N GLY A 29 14.15 13.20 12.41
CA GLY A 29 13.62 14.57 12.36
C GLY A 29 12.65 14.82 11.22
N TYR A 30 12.03 13.74 10.66
CA TYR A 30 11.08 13.87 9.58
C TYR A 30 9.70 14.18 10.15
N HIS A 31 9.19 15.36 9.84
CA HIS A 31 7.86 15.80 10.21
C HIS A 31 6.92 15.71 8.99
N VAL A 32 5.79 15.02 9.14
CA VAL A 32 4.75 14.93 8.11
C VAL A 32 3.64 15.94 8.41
N ASP A 33 3.15 16.61 7.38
CA ASP A 33 1.99 17.50 7.51
C ASP A 33 0.72 16.72 7.87
N ASP A 34 -0.15 17.32 8.69
CA ASP A 34 -1.40 16.70 9.13
C ASP A 34 -2.31 16.23 7.98
N SER A 35 -2.24 16.90 6.84
CA SER A 35 -2.99 16.53 5.63
C SER A 35 -2.46 15.29 4.91
N GLU A 36 -1.21 14.89 5.18
CA GLU A 36 -0.52 13.79 4.49
C GLU A 36 -0.32 12.55 5.36
N LYS A 37 -0.51 12.65 6.68
CA LYS A 37 -0.27 11.55 7.62
C LYS A 37 -1.19 10.31 7.46
N ASN A 38 -2.17 10.39 6.59
CA ASN A 38 -3.11 9.29 6.31
C ASN A 38 -2.58 8.27 5.28
N ASP A 39 -1.38 8.51 4.72
CA ASP A 39 -0.68 7.62 3.78
C ASP A 39 0.83 7.85 3.90
N LEU A 40 1.66 7.01 3.28
CA LEU A 40 3.09 7.29 3.20
C LEU A 40 3.37 8.28 2.05
N THR A 41 4.08 9.37 2.37
CA THR A 41 4.67 10.21 1.33
C THR A 41 5.86 9.49 0.68
N THR A 42 6.27 9.90 -0.51
CA THR A 42 7.44 9.31 -1.18
C THR A 42 8.71 9.41 -0.33
N GLU A 43 8.88 10.49 0.43
CA GLU A 43 10.02 10.64 1.33
C GLU A 43 9.89 9.72 2.55
N ALA A 44 8.67 9.59 3.11
CA ALA A 44 8.41 8.65 4.19
C ALA A 44 8.65 7.19 3.77
N GLU A 45 8.30 6.79 2.55
CA GLU A 45 8.61 5.46 2.01
C GLU A 45 10.12 5.19 2.03
N ARG A 46 10.93 6.16 1.57
CA ARG A 46 12.40 6.05 1.58
C ARG A 46 12.97 5.93 2.98
N LEU A 47 12.49 6.76 3.90
CA LEU A 47 12.92 6.72 5.30
C LEU A 47 12.44 5.46 6.01
N THR A 48 11.31 4.89 5.62
CA THR A 48 10.80 3.62 6.11
C THR A 48 11.76 2.47 5.82
N TYR A 49 12.46 2.50 4.67
CA TYR A 49 13.52 1.52 4.39
C TYR A 49 14.67 1.63 5.41
N LYS A 50 15.15 2.86 5.66
CA LYS A 50 16.20 3.07 6.66
C LYS A 50 15.76 2.59 8.04
N LEU A 51 14.53 2.92 8.44
CA LEU A 51 13.93 2.46 9.70
C LEU A 51 13.86 0.92 9.78
N ALA A 52 13.45 0.25 8.71
CA ALA A 52 13.35 -1.20 8.64
C ALA A 52 14.73 -1.88 8.78
N MET A 53 15.76 -1.31 8.14
CA MET A 53 17.14 -1.77 8.29
C MET A 53 17.66 -1.56 9.72
N ASP A 54 17.52 -0.35 10.27
CA ASP A 54 18.03 0.01 11.59
C ASP A 54 17.36 -0.79 12.72
N LYS A 55 16.07 -1.11 12.57
CA LYS A 55 15.27 -1.76 13.63
C LYS A 55 15.17 -3.27 13.52
N PHE A 56 15.10 -3.79 12.29
CA PHE A 56 14.80 -5.19 12.02
C PHE A 56 15.84 -5.89 11.15
N ASN A 57 16.84 -5.16 10.65
CA ASN A 57 17.79 -5.65 9.64
C ASN A 57 17.05 -6.31 8.45
N SER A 58 15.99 -5.66 7.97
CA SER A 58 15.13 -6.14 6.88
C SER A 58 14.97 -5.09 5.80
N GLU A 59 15.10 -5.51 4.54
CA GLU A 59 14.80 -4.66 3.39
C GLU A 59 13.29 -4.48 3.18
N PHE A 60 12.47 -5.33 3.82
CA PHE A 60 11.02 -5.38 3.69
C PHE A 60 10.33 -4.91 4.96
N LEU A 61 9.22 -4.18 4.80
CA LEU A 61 8.35 -3.82 5.90
C LEU A 61 6.88 -3.79 5.44
N PHE A 62 6.01 -4.50 6.14
CA PHE A 62 4.59 -4.30 6.02
C PHE A 62 4.14 -3.08 6.81
N VAL A 63 3.45 -2.16 6.14
CA VAL A 63 2.77 -1.03 6.75
C VAL A 63 1.29 -1.39 6.88
N ILE A 64 0.75 -1.23 8.08
CA ILE A 64 -0.62 -1.60 8.42
C ILE A 64 -1.36 -0.46 9.13
N ASP A 65 -2.63 -0.66 9.41
CA ASP A 65 -3.49 0.26 10.17
C ASP A 65 -3.60 1.66 9.51
N PHE A 66 -3.87 1.66 8.21
CA PHE A 66 -4.15 2.88 7.47
C PHE A 66 -5.52 3.45 7.85
N PRO A 67 -5.66 4.78 7.95
CA PRO A 67 -6.96 5.42 8.13
C PRO A 67 -7.90 5.20 6.94
N ALA A 68 -9.20 5.12 7.23
CA ALA A 68 -10.22 4.79 6.23
C ALA A 68 -10.39 5.87 5.14
N GLU A 69 -10.00 7.12 5.42
CA GLU A 69 -10.20 8.25 4.51
C GLU A 69 -9.47 8.13 3.18
N LYS A 70 -8.29 7.51 3.17
CA LYS A 70 -7.46 7.37 1.95
C LYS A 70 -7.67 6.05 1.21
N ARG A 71 -8.27 5.06 1.85
CA ARG A 71 -8.42 3.71 1.28
C ARG A 71 -9.78 3.51 0.61
N ALA A 72 -9.86 2.55 -0.30
CA ALA A 72 -11.07 2.27 -1.06
C ALA A 72 -12.21 1.73 -0.18
N PHE A 73 -13.46 2.03 -0.56
CA PHE A 73 -14.65 1.66 0.17
C PHE A 73 -14.83 0.14 0.39
N TYR A 74 -14.26 -0.67 -0.49
CA TYR A 74 -14.33 -2.12 -0.45
C TYR A 74 -13.31 -2.78 0.51
N HIS A 75 -12.52 -2.01 1.24
CA HIS A 75 -11.67 -2.54 2.30
C HIS A 75 -12.50 -2.81 3.55
N MET A 76 -12.33 -4.00 4.14
CA MET A 76 -12.98 -4.36 5.39
C MET A 76 -12.42 -3.54 6.54
N ARG A 77 -13.31 -3.15 7.45
CA ARG A 77 -12.94 -2.55 8.74
C ARG A 77 -13.24 -3.55 9.85
N ASP A 78 -12.41 -3.55 10.87
CA ASP A 78 -12.68 -4.30 12.10
C ASP A 78 -13.74 -3.58 12.95
N GLU A 79 -14.03 -4.12 14.12
CA GLU A 79 -15.00 -3.59 15.09
C GLU A 79 -14.63 -2.19 15.63
N ASN A 80 -13.34 -1.81 15.54
CA ASN A 80 -12.83 -0.50 15.95
C ASN A 80 -12.74 0.49 14.77
N GLY A 81 -13.18 0.08 13.58
CA GLY A 81 -13.10 0.89 12.36
C GLY A 81 -11.74 0.91 11.68
N ILE A 82 -10.79 0.08 12.14
CA ILE A 82 -9.44 -0.03 11.57
C ILE A 82 -9.50 -0.86 10.29
N LEU A 83 -8.89 -0.33 9.23
CA LEU A 83 -8.81 -1.05 7.95
C LEU A 83 -7.93 -2.29 8.03
N GLN A 84 -8.44 -3.39 7.52
CA GLN A 84 -7.73 -4.64 7.39
C GLN A 84 -6.95 -4.67 6.06
N GLY A 85 -6.07 -3.70 5.91
CA GLY A 85 -5.25 -3.50 4.73
C GLY A 85 -3.77 -3.31 5.06
N TYR A 86 -2.93 -3.49 4.05
CA TYR A 86 -1.50 -3.35 4.18
C TYR A 86 -0.86 -2.89 2.89
N ASP A 87 0.31 -2.27 3.01
CA ASP A 87 1.26 -2.09 1.92
C ASP A 87 2.56 -2.82 2.28
N LEU A 88 3.21 -3.40 1.28
CA LEU A 88 4.54 -3.97 1.43
C LEU A 88 5.55 -3.04 0.77
N ILE A 89 6.41 -2.49 1.59
CA ILE A 89 7.54 -1.65 1.17
C ILE A 89 8.78 -2.53 1.04
N TRP A 90 9.47 -2.43 -0.09
CA TRP A 90 10.78 -3.02 -0.32
C TRP A 90 11.76 -1.95 -0.75
N ARG A 91 12.87 -1.80 -0.02
CA ARG A 91 13.90 -0.76 -0.28
C ARG A 91 13.31 0.64 -0.49
N GLY A 92 12.28 1.00 0.30
CA GLY A 92 11.66 2.32 0.24
C GLY A 92 10.71 2.54 -0.94
N VAL A 93 10.20 1.46 -1.54
CA VAL A 93 9.20 1.50 -2.61
C VAL A 93 8.07 0.55 -2.28
N GLU A 94 6.83 1.02 -2.36
CA GLU A 94 5.65 0.17 -2.29
C GLU A 94 5.61 -0.77 -3.50
N ILE A 95 5.73 -2.08 -3.26
CA ILE A 95 5.66 -3.11 -4.30
C ILE A 95 4.33 -3.84 -4.32
N THR A 96 3.60 -3.82 -3.21
CA THR A 96 2.31 -4.54 -3.07
C THR A 96 1.40 -3.75 -2.17
N THR A 97 0.13 -3.63 -2.55
CA THR A 97 -0.96 -3.24 -1.67
C THR A 97 -2.00 -4.34 -1.63
N GLY A 98 -2.58 -4.57 -0.47
CA GLY A 98 -3.58 -5.61 -0.28
C GLY A 98 -4.51 -5.32 0.88
N ALA A 99 -5.64 -6.02 0.91
CA ALA A 99 -6.59 -5.92 2.00
C ALA A 99 -7.52 -7.14 2.07
N GLN A 100 -8.04 -7.39 3.25
CA GLN A 100 -9.28 -8.11 3.39
C GLN A 100 -10.41 -7.25 2.83
N ARG A 101 -11.26 -7.85 1.98
CA ARG A 101 -12.36 -7.14 1.33
C ARG A 101 -13.61 -7.18 2.20
N GLU A 102 -14.37 -6.09 2.18
CA GLU A 102 -15.69 -6.10 2.80
C GLU A 102 -16.63 -7.00 1.98
N HIS A 103 -17.23 -7.98 2.63
CA HIS A 103 -18.08 -8.97 2.00
C HIS A 103 -19.54 -8.88 2.46
N ARG A 104 -19.80 -8.10 3.52
CA ARG A 104 -21.16 -7.89 4.05
C ARG A 104 -21.84 -6.76 3.29
N TYR A 105 -22.99 -7.05 2.70
CA TYR A 105 -23.68 -6.12 1.79
C TYR A 105 -23.97 -4.75 2.45
N GLU A 106 -24.54 -4.75 3.66
CA GLU A 106 -24.90 -3.52 4.36
C GLU A 106 -23.66 -2.65 4.65
N GLU A 107 -22.56 -3.26 5.06
CA GLU A 107 -21.33 -2.55 5.39
C GLU A 107 -20.64 -1.98 4.12
N ILE A 108 -20.60 -2.73 3.02
CA ILE A 108 -19.98 -2.22 1.79
C ILE A 108 -20.80 -1.08 1.18
N VAL A 109 -22.14 -1.13 1.29
CA VAL A 109 -23.02 -0.03 0.87
C VAL A 109 -22.79 1.21 1.74
N LYS A 110 -22.66 1.04 3.05
CA LYS A 110 -22.35 2.12 3.98
C LYS A 110 -21.00 2.77 3.65
N ASN A 111 -19.96 1.95 3.48
CA ASN A 111 -18.62 2.43 3.11
C ASN A 111 -18.61 3.20 1.78
N ALA A 112 -19.36 2.73 0.79
CA ALA A 112 -19.49 3.41 -0.51
C ALA A 112 -20.15 4.80 -0.34
N LYS A 113 -21.24 4.88 0.43
CA LYS A 113 -21.92 6.14 0.73
C LYS A 113 -21.02 7.14 1.47
N GLU A 114 -20.23 6.67 2.45
CA GLU A 114 -19.25 7.52 3.16
C GLU A 114 -18.22 8.14 2.21
N LYS A 115 -17.91 7.46 1.09
CA LYS A 115 -17.03 7.96 0.02
C LYS A 115 -17.75 8.81 -1.04
N GLY A 116 -19.04 9.11 -0.84
CA GLY A 116 -19.85 9.84 -1.81
C GLY A 116 -20.18 9.05 -3.07
N LEU A 117 -20.01 7.71 -3.04
CA LEU A 117 -20.33 6.82 -4.16
C LEU A 117 -21.77 6.32 -4.03
N GLY A 118 -22.48 6.25 -5.15
CA GLY A 118 -23.89 5.85 -5.20
C GLY A 118 -24.17 4.93 -6.39
N GLU A 119 -24.97 5.42 -7.34
CA GLU A 119 -25.35 4.66 -8.55
C GLU A 119 -24.14 4.23 -9.40
N ASP A 120 -23.05 5.00 -9.37
CA ASP A 120 -21.81 4.69 -10.12
C ASP A 120 -21.22 3.30 -9.79
N VAL A 121 -21.39 2.85 -8.54
CA VAL A 121 -20.88 1.56 -8.06
C VAL A 121 -21.97 0.53 -7.78
N LYS A 122 -23.22 0.86 -8.10
CA LYS A 122 -24.37 -0.01 -7.82
C LYS A 122 -24.23 -1.40 -8.43
N PHE A 123 -23.75 -1.49 -9.67
CA PHE A 123 -23.51 -2.77 -10.34
C PHE A 123 -22.54 -3.66 -9.55
N TYR A 124 -21.52 -3.08 -8.92
CA TYR A 124 -20.57 -3.80 -8.09
C TYR A 124 -21.21 -4.22 -6.75
N LEU A 125 -21.95 -3.32 -6.10
CA LEU A 125 -22.61 -3.60 -4.82
C LEU A 125 -23.68 -4.69 -4.96
N ASP A 126 -24.36 -4.75 -6.08
CA ASP A 126 -25.44 -5.73 -6.32
C ASP A 126 -24.96 -7.20 -6.27
N PHE A 127 -23.69 -7.47 -6.57
CA PHE A 127 -23.13 -8.81 -6.41
C PHE A 127 -23.20 -9.31 -4.96
N PHE A 128 -23.00 -8.42 -4.00
CA PHE A 128 -22.97 -8.77 -2.58
C PHE A 128 -24.34 -9.11 -1.99
N LYS A 129 -25.44 -8.70 -2.65
CA LYS A 129 -26.81 -9.05 -2.26
C LYS A 129 -27.09 -10.54 -2.25
N HIS A 130 -26.38 -11.29 -3.08
CA HIS A 130 -26.59 -12.72 -3.26
C HIS A 130 -25.70 -13.57 -2.36
N GLY A 131 -24.96 -12.92 -1.46
CA GLY A 131 -23.97 -13.53 -0.58
C GLY A 131 -22.58 -13.51 -1.21
N CYS A 132 -21.61 -13.13 -0.39
CA CYS A 132 -20.21 -13.13 -0.76
C CYS A 132 -19.39 -13.73 0.38
N PRO A 133 -18.52 -14.72 0.13
CA PRO A 133 -17.70 -15.29 1.18
C PRO A 133 -16.64 -14.27 1.64
N PRO A 134 -16.11 -14.41 2.87
CA PRO A 134 -14.90 -13.68 3.26
C PRO A 134 -13.79 -13.91 2.26
N HIS A 135 -13.18 -12.83 1.80
CA HIS A 135 -12.10 -12.88 0.81
C HIS A 135 -11.13 -11.72 1.00
N GLY A 136 -9.97 -11.84 0.41
CA GLY A 136 -8.96 -10.80 0.34
C GLY A 136 -8.42 -10.68 -1.08
N GLY A 137 -7.62 -9.66 -1.28
CA GLY A 137 -6.94 -9.46 -2.55
C GLY A 137 -5.75 -8.53 -2.41
N PHE A 138 -4.78 -8.72 -3.27
CA PHE A 138 -3.61 -7.87 -3.35
C PHE A 138 -3.17 -7.69 -4.81
N ALA A 139 -2.41 -6.65 -5.05
CA ALA A 139 -1.77 -6.42 -6.34
C ALA A 139 -0.27 -6.23 -6.14
N ILE A 140 0.52 -6.80 -7.05
CA ILE A 140 1.98 -6.61 -7.08
C ILE A 140 2.30 -5.69 -8.25
N GLY A 141 3.05 -4.61 -7.99
CA GLY A 141 3.59 -3.72 -9.01
C GLY A 141 4.77 -4.38 -9.71
N VAL A 142 4.53 -5.12 -10.81
CA VAL A 142 5.56 -5.89 -11.52
C VAL A 142 6.70 -5.01 -11.98
N ASP A 143 6.40 -3.81 -12.48
CA ASP A 143 7.44 -2.86 -12.94
C ASP A 143 8.31 -2.37 -11.78
N ARG A 144 7.71 -2.07 -10.62
CA ARG A 144 8.44 -1.69 -9.40
C ARG A 144 9.30 -2.84 -8.88
N LEU A 145 8.74 -4.06 -8.85
CA LEU A 145 9.47 -5.26 -8.46
C LEU A 145 10.66 -5.52 -9.38
N THR A 146 10.46 -5.43 -10.70
CA THR A 146 11.52 -5.59 -11.70
C THR A 146 12.62 -4.55 -11.55
N MET A 147 12.22 -3.27 -11.36
CA MET A 147 13.15 -2.17 -11.11
C MET A 147 14.07 -2.48 -9.93
N LEU A 148 13.51 -2.90 -8.80
CA LEU A 148 14.28 -3.20 -7.59
C LEU A 148 15.13 -4.47 -7.71
N LEU A 149 14.62 -5.52 -8.36
CA LEU A 149 15.35 -6.75 -8.62
C LEU A 149 16.59 -6.50 -9.49
N LEU A 150 16.47 -5.64 -10.49
CA LEU A 150 17.56 -5.34 -11.42
C LEU A 150 18.46 -4.17 -10.95
N GLY A 151 18.12 -3.51 -9.84
CA GLY A 151 18.86 -2.36 -9.33
C GLY A 151 18.87 -1.15 -10.27
N ILE A 152 17.85 -1.01 -11.14
CA ILE A 152 17.73 0.11 -12.07
C ILE A 152 17.06 1.32 -11.41
N PRO A 153 17.43 2.56 -11.78
CA PRO A 153 17.05 3.75 -11.03
C PRO A 153 15.61 4.22 -11.29
N SER A 154 14.96 3.70 -12.33
CA SER A 154 13.63 4.19 -12.73
C SER A 154 12.73 3.06 -13.23
N VAL A 155 11.49 3.08 -12.79
CA VAL A 155 10.44 2.18 -13.28
C VAL A 155 10.21 2.30 -14.80
N LYS A 156 10.56 3.43 -15.38
CA LYS A 156 10.50 3.65 -16.84
C LYS A 156 11.43 2.73 -17.62
N GLU A 157 12.55 2.35 -17.02
CA GLU A 157 13.53 1.43 -17.62
C GLU A 157 13.12 -0.03 -17.49
N ALA A 158 12.19 -0.33 -16.57
CA ALA A 158 11.58 -1.64 -16.42
C ALA A 158 10.43 -1.90 -17.41
N GLN A 159 9.91 -0.85 -18.05
CA GLN A 159 8.76 -0.93 -18.95
C GLN A 159 9.18 -1.00 -20.42
N PHE A 160 8.69 -2.01 -21.15
CA PHE A 160 8.96 -2.14 -22.58
C PHE A 160 8.41 -0.95 -23.41
N LEU A 161 7.20 -0.47 -23.11
CA LEU A 161 6.56 0.65 -23.79
C LEU A 161 6.22 1.76 -22.80
N PHE A 162 7.25 2.32 -22.18
CA PHE A 162 7.07 3.42 -21.25
C PHE A 162 6.36 4.62 -21.90
N ARG A 163 5.38 5.18 -21.19
CA ARG A 163 4.68 6.40 -21.53
C ARG A 163 4.78 7.41 -20.39
N GLY A 164 4.81 8.69 -20.77
CA GLY A 164 4.86 9.78 -19.79
C GLY A 164 4.35 11.07 -20.41
N PRO A 165 4.30 12.18 -19.65
CA PRO A 165 3.79 13.46 -20.13
C PRO A 165 4.42 13.94 -21.45
N ASN A 166 5.71 13.63 -21.63
CA ASN A 166 6.49 14.04 -22.80
C ASN A 166 6.73 12.89 -23.81
N ARG A 167 6.13 11.72 -23.59
CA ARG A 167 6.29 10.55 -24.44
C ARG A 167 4.98 9.76 -24.50
N LEU A 168 4.14 10.05 -25.49
CA LEU A 168 2.84 9.41 -25.71
C LEU A 168 2.92 8.24 -26.70
N LYS A 169 3.99 8.17 -27.49
CA LYS A 169 4.26 7.08 -28.45
C LYS A 169 5.47 6.31 -28.03
N PRO A 170 5.56 5.01 -28.39
CA PRO A 170 6.75 4.18 -28.16
C PRO A 170 8.01 4.77 -28.73
#